data_cea4ed515f66063fe184308de0930627
#
_entry.id   cea4ed515f66063fe184308de0930627
#
_cell.length_a   1.000
_cell.length_b   1.000
_cell.length_c   1.000
_cell.angle_alpha   90.00
_cell.angle_beta   90.00
_cell.angle_gamma   90.00
#
_symmetry.space_group_name_H-M   'P 1'
#
loop_
_entity.id
_entity.type
_entity.pdbx_description
1 polymer ?
#
loop_
_entity_poly.entity_id
_entity_poly.type
_entity_poly.pdbx_seq_one_letter_code
_entity_poly.pdbx_strand_id
1 'polypeptide(L)'
;MTLGMAERQGDLLDDVIRFCDGAVPSTSGYALLHRERDRLFPDELFVDLFSGRGRRSVPPSVVATVMVLQRLEGLSDREAVERYTFDARWRYAAGVGGYDTGCWGRFAHTVLVDMRARLAASADPKRIFRVSKQAAAAAGLVGARRVLDSTPLYDAVATMDTITLIRSALRGLLRVADDNLEAELRAVLGSGDDYATTAKPQIDWDDAEAREALIDSRAKDAFACLALLDGRELGGEAAEAAELLATVVGQDLDETEDGSFRVARRVAKDRVISTVDPEARHGHKTQARGFDGYKGHVAVDPDSEIITNTAVSAGNAGDASVAGELIDDLTDDRTADDGTVDHGTSPGRAGASKANGRGGGGGKGRGPGRKTNKDAARTRRAEARRIGRQAKLQRRQARQAATDGPEVRATVYGDAAYGTGEFLDQLAEHGIDSRCKTQPPTTAGGLFAKNLFGIDLDEDTVTCPAGFTVDIERNADGDGTARFAESCTDCPMRTHCTNAHGGRTIRVGRYEHRLAESRAQQRNPQWVSDYQATRPKVERKLGHIMRRRHGGRRARVRGRRKVDADFNLLAAAHNLARLAVLELRSTITGWAVATP
;
A
#
# COMPACT_ATOMS: atom_id res chain seq x y z
N MET A 1 2.20 -29.27 15.97
CA MET A 1 3.65 -29.56 16.07
C MET A 1 4.22 -28.73 17.19
N THR A 2 5.11 -29.30 17.96
CA THR A 2 5.85 -28.57 18.99
C THR A 2 7.05 -27.83 18.39
N LEU A 3 7.51 -26.79 19.06
CA LEU A 3 8.70 -26.03 18.70
C LEU A 3 9.93 -26.95 18.67
N GLY A 4 10.65 -26.97 17.56
CA GLY A 4 11.98 -27.57 17.47
C GLY A 4 13.04 -26.56 17.88
N MET A 5 13.94 -26.96 18.75
CA MET A 5 15.05 -26.11 19.19
C MET A 5 16.26 -26.32 18.29
N ALA A 6 16.94 -25.25 17.95
CA ALA A 6 18.20 -25.31 17.24
C ALA A 6 19.31 -25.63 18.22
N GLU A 7 19.88 -26.81 18.15
CA GLU A 7 21.09 -27.16 18.91
C GLU A 7 22.34 -26.68 18.14
N ARG A 8 23.23 -25.97 18.79
CA ARG A 8 24.56 -25.71 18.24
C ARG A 8 25.35 -27.02 18.31
N GLN A 9 25.41 -27.73 17.20
CA GLN A 9 26.42 -28.79 17.07
C GLN A 9 27.78 -28.15 16.81
N GLY A 10 28.52 -27.91 17.87
CA GLY A 10 29.96 -27.62 17.79
C GLY A 10 30.74 -28.89 17.55
N ASP A 11 30.61 -29.48 16.37
CA ASP A 11 31.50 -30.59 16.01
C ASP A 11 32.84 -30.02 15.56
N LEU A 12 33.91 -30.38 16.31
CA LEU A 12 35.30 -30.01 16.00
C LEU A 12 35.72 -30.51 14.59
N LEU A 13 34.96 -31.43 14.01
CA LEU A 13 35.19 -32.06 12.69
C LEU A 13 34.25 -31.57 11.60
N ASP A 14 33.45 -30.51 11.85
CA ASP A 14 32.56 -29.97 10.83
C ASP A 14 33.29 -29.25 9.71
N ASP A 15 33.65 -29.98 8.67
CA ASP A 15 34.38 -29.49 7.51
C ASP A 15 33.64 -28.35 6.76
N VAL A 16 32.29 -28.31 6.79
CA VAL A 16 31.50 -27.31 6.10
C VAL A 16 31.64 -25.93 6.76
N ILE A 17 31.54 -25.85 8.09
CA ILE A 17 31.70 -24.59 8.83
C ILE A 17 33.13 -24.06 8.65
N ARG A 18 34.14 -24.90 8.87
CA ARG A 18 35.55 -24.51 8.72
C ARG A 18 35.88 -24.07 7.29
N PHE A 19 35.35 -24.80 6.27
CA PHE A 19 35.55 -24.43 4.88
C PHE A 19 34.90 -23.07 4.59
N CYS A 20 33.63 -22.85 5.01
CA CYS A 20 32.90 -21.61 4.77
C CYS A 20 33.49 -20.41 5.52
N ASP A 21 34.02 -20.58 6.74
CA ASP A 21 34.69 -19.50 7.46
C ASP A 21 35.92 -18.95 6.70
N GLY A 22 36.60 -19.79 5.93
CA GLY A 22 37.73 -19.37 5.08
C GLY A 22 37.29 -18.87 3.68
N ALA A 23 36.14 -19.32 3.18
CA ALA A 23 35.74 -19.10 1.77
C ALA A 23 34.64 -18.05 1.59
N VAL A 24 33.75 -17.85 2.60
CA VAL A 24 32.62 -16.92 2.53
C VAL A 24 33.05 -15.52 2.99
N PRO A 25 32.88 -14.46 2.16
CA PRO A 25 33.23 -13.10 2.58
C PRO A 25 32.50 -12.70 3.86
N SER A 26 33.20 -12.10 4.81
CA SER A 26 32.68 -11.65 6.12
C SER A 26 31.53 -10.64 5.99
N THR A 27 31.51 -9.89 4.89
CA THR A 27 30.48 -8.88 4.54
C THR A 27 29.30 -9.47 3.80
N SER A 28 29.23 -10.80 3.62
CA SER A 28 28.11 -11.47 2.99
C SER A 28 26.95 -11.71 3.95
N GLY A 29 25.72 -11.76 3.42
CA GLY A 29 24.53 -12.15 4.19
C GLY A 29 24.63 -13.54 4.82
N TYR A 30 25.36 -14.47 4.21
CA TYR A 30 25.61 -15.81 4.75
C TYR A 30 26.45 -15.75 6.03
N ALA A 31 27.53 -14.97 6.00
CA ALA A 31 28.41 -14.82 7.15
C ALA A 31 27.72 -14.06 8.30
N LEU A 32 26.91 -13.03 8.00
CA LEU A 32 26.10 -12.36 9.02
C LEU A 32 25.13 -13.34 9.69
N LEU A 33 24.35 -14.09 8.89
CA LEU A 33 23.38 -15.05 9.41
C LEU A 33 24.06 -16.14 10.22
N HIS A 34 25.21 -16.65 9.78
CA HIS A 34 25.99 -17.64 10.55
C HIS A 34 26.37 -17.11 11.96
N ARG A 35 26.89 -15.88 12.00
CA ARG A 35 27.38 -15.29 13.28
C ARG A 35 26.22 -14.89 14.20
N GLU A 36 25.18 -14.27 13.64
CA GLU A 36 24.19 -13.52 14.41
C GLU A 36 22.79 -14.15 14.39
N ARG A 37 22.60 -15.32 13.73
CA ARG A 37 21.29 -15.96 13.56
C ARG A 37 20.56 -16.15 14.87
N ASP A 38 21.23 -16.69 15.88
CA ASP A 38 20.61 -17.03 17.16
C ASP A 38 20.12 -15.79 17.91
N ARG A 39 20.70 -14.65 17.62
CA ARG A 39 20.33 -13.35 18.19
C ARG A 39 19.32 -12.60 17.34
N LEU A 40 19.36 -12.77 16.01
CA LEU A 40 18.37 -12.23 15.08
C LEU A 40 17.08 -13.03 15.12
N PHE A 41 17.18 -14.35 15.19
CA PHE A 41 16.06 -15.28 15.12
C PHE A 41 16.08 -16.27 16.29
N PRO A 42 16.03 -15.81 17.54
CA PRO A 42 15.96 -16.71 18.68
C PRO A 42 14.66 -17.54 18.59
N ASP A 43 14.68 -18.76 19.09
CA ASP A 43 13.52 -19.64 19.02
C ASP A 43 12.30 -19.07 19.75
N GLU A 44 12.52 -18.28 20.81
CA GLU A 44 11.48 -17.55 21.55
C GLU A 44 10.67 -16.57 20.69
N LEU A 45 11.28 -16.02 19.65
CA LEU A 45 10.59 -15.14 18.68
C LEU A 45 9.43 -15.84 17.98
N PHE A 46 9.41 -17.17 17.95
CA PHE A 46 8.45 -17.97 17.19
C PHE A 46 7.55 -18.87 18.05
N VAL A 47 7.64 -18.79 19.37
CA VAL A 47 6.90 -19.69 20.29
C VAL A 47 5.40 -19.66 20.04
N ASP A 48 4.82 -18.46 19.79
CA ASP A 48 3.40 -18.27 19.50
C ASP A 48 2.91 -18.96 18.22
N LEU A 49 3.82 -19.35 17.33
CA LEU A 49 3.49 -20.03 16.07
C LEU A 49 3.30 -21.54 16.24
N PHE A 50 3.63 -22.11 17.39
CA PHE A 50 3.66 -23.55 17.63
C PHE A 50 2.84 -23.92 18.86
N SER A 51 2.24 -25.09 18.83
CA SER A 51 1.53 -25.65 19.98
C SER A 51 2.49 -26.37 20.95
N GLY A 52 2.11 -26.50 22.19
CA GLY A 52 2.87 -27.29 23.19
C GLY A 52 2.81 -28.80 22.99
N ARG A 53 2.09 -29.32 21.98
CA ARG A 53 1.85 -30.74 21.76
C ARG A 53 2.08 -31.14 20.30
N GLY A 54 2.60 -32.37 20.10
CA GLY A 54 2.78 -32.98 18.79
C GLY A 54 4.24 -33.16 18.39
N ARG A 55 4.49 -33.55 17.13
CA ARG A 55 5.85 -33.76 16.61
C ARG A 55 6.63 -32.46 16.60
N ARG A 56 7.92 -32.49 16.92
CA ARG A 56 8.83 -31.34 16.82
C ARG A 56 8.92 -30.83 15.38
N SER A 57 8.87 -29.53 15.21
CA SER A 57 9.07 -28.86 13.92
C SER A 57 10.57 -28.82 13.55
N VAL A 58 10.86 -28.46 12.31
CA VAL A 58 12.18 -27.88 11.96
C VAL A 58 12.36 -26.62 12.80
N PRO A 59 13.56 -26.36 13.37
CA PRO A 59 13.78 -25.14 14.15
C PRO A 59 13.38 -23.88 13.38
N PRO A 60 12.53 -23.01 13.94
CA PRO A 60 12.05 -21.81 13.24
C PRO A 60 13.16 -20.85 12.83
N SER A 61 14.24 -20.78 13.60
CA SER A 61 15.43 -20.01 13.26
C SER A 61 16.09 -20.46 11.97
N VAL A 62 16.14 -21.79 11.71
CA VAL A 62 16.61 -22.36 10.46
C VAL A 62 15.65 -22.02 9.32
N VAL A 63 14.34 -22.20 9.54
CA VAL A 63 13.32 -21.90 8.52
C VAL A 63 13.33 -20.41 8.15
N ALA A 64 13.41 -19.50 9.13
CA ALA A 64 13.51 -18.06 8.91
C ALA A 64 14.76 -17.69 8.09
N THR A 65 15.90 -18.30 8.40
CA THR A 65 17.15 -18.13 7.64
C THR A 65 16.98 -18.55 6.18
N VAL A 66 16.38 -19.74 5.94
CA VAL A 66 16.11 -20.24 4.59
C VAL A 66 15.14 -19.30 3.84
N MET A 67 14.09 -18.79 4.50
CA MET A 67 13.14 -17.83 3.90
C MET A 67 13.83 -16.51 3.53
N VAL A 68 14.72 -15.99 4.33
CA VAL A 68 15.52 -14.78 4.05
C VAL A 68 16.42 -15.00 2.84
N LEU A 69 17.18 -16.10 2.81
CA LEU A 69 18.05 -16.44 1.69
C LEU A 69 17.25 -16.71 0.41
N GLN A 70 16.11 -17.37 0.51
CA GLN A 70 15.17 -17.58 -0.58
C GLN A 70 14.78 -16.26 -1.26
N ARG A 71 14.43 -15.23 -0.46
CA ARG A 71 14.05 -13.94 -1.01
C ARG A 71 15.25 -13.16 -1.54
N LEU A 72 16.41 -13.30 -0.92
CA LEU A 72 17.65 -12.67 -1.39
C LEU A 72 18.11 -13.21 -2.75
N GLU A 73 17.91 -14.50 -3.00
CA GLU A 73 18.27 -15.16 -4.27
C GLU A 73 17.10 -15.29 -5.25
N GLY A 74 15.87 -14.92 -4.86
CA GLY A 74 14.70 -14.94 -5.72
C GLY A 74 14.18 -16.33 -6.08
N LEU A 75 14.45 -17.33 -5.24
CA LEU A 75 14.18 -18.74 -5.49
C LEU A 75 12.73 -19.13 -5.17
N SER A 76 12.20 -20.17 -5.85
CA SER A 76 10.98 -20.86 -5.43
C SER A 76 11.18 -21.65 -4.14
N ASP A 77 10.10 -22.16 -3.54
CA ASP A 77 10.18 -22.96 -2.31
C ASP A 77 10.98 -24.25 -2.52
N ARG A 78 10.84 -24.87 -3.68
CA ARG A 78 11.56 -26.11 -4.02
C ARG A 78 13.05 -25.84 -4.23
N GLU A 79 13.38 -24.81 -5.00
CA GLU A 79 14.78 -24.38 -5.20
C GLU A 79 15.46 -23.97 -3.89
N ALA A 80 14.73 -23.27 -3.00
CA ALA A 80 15.26 -22.87 -1.71
C ALA A 80 15.63 -24.08 -0.82
N VAL A 81 14.75 -25.09 -0.79
CA VAL A 81 15.04 -26.32 -0.03
C VAL A 81 16.14 -27.13 -0.68
N GLU A 82 16.22 -27.18 -2.01
CA GLU A 82 17.33 -27.79 -2.73
C GLU A 82 18.67 -27.08 -2.40
N ARG A 83 18.69 -25.75 -2.46
CA ARG A 83 19.85 -24.95 -2.04
C ARG A 83 20.23 -25.22 -0.60
N TYR A 84 19.28 -25.18 0.31
CA TYR A 84 19.54 -25.50 1.72
C TYR A 84 20.13 -26.90 1.90
N THR A 85 19.68 -27.87 1.10
CA THR A 85 20.16 -29.26 1.21
C THR A 85 21.58 -29.43 0.69
N PHE A 86 21.96 -28.76 -0.39
CA PHE A 86 23.19 -29.07 -1.13
C PHE A 86 24.21 -27.90 -1.21
N ASP A 87 23.83 -26.67 -0.91
CA ASP A 87 24.76 -25.53 -0.93
C ASP A 87 25.38 -25.30 0.46
N ALA A 88 26.69 -25.46 0.57
CA ALA A 88 27.43 -25.29 1.82
C ALA A 88 27.20 -23.91 2.46
N ARG A 89 27.06 -22.85 1.68
CA ARG A 89 26.83 -21.48 2.20
C ARG A 89 25.48 -21.36 2.89
N TRP A 90 24.44 -22.05 2.38
CA TRP A 90 23.12 -22.05 3.00
C TRP A 90 23.10 -22.83 4.30
N ARG A 91 23.77 -23.98 4.31
CA ARG A 91 23.95 -24.78 5.54
C ARG A 91 24.73 -24.00 6.60
N TYR A 92 25.84 -23.38 6.21
CA TYR A 92 26.64 -22.50 7.04
C TYR A 92 25.80 -21.35 7.63
N ALA A 93 25.05 -20.61 6.81
CA ALA A 93 24.19 -19.53 7.28
C ALA A 93 23.11 -20.01 8.26
N ALA A 94 22.54 -21.20 8.03
CA ALA A 94 21.55 -21.81 8.92
C ALA A 94 22.17 -22.45 10.18
N GLY A 95 23.51 -22.48 10.31
CA GLY A 95 24.23 -23.11 11.42
C GLY A 95 24.04 -24.62 11.50
N VAL A 96 23.79 -25.24 10.34
CA VAL A 96 23.64 -26.69 10.20
C VAL A 96 24.91 -27.23 9.57
N GLY A 97 25.62 -28.07 10.29
CA GLY A 97 26.90 -28.65 9.89
C GLY A 97 26.76 -29.69 8.77
N GLY A 98 27.74 -30.60 8.69
CA GLY A 98 27.91 -31.58 7.64
C GLY A 98 26.66 -32.29 7.12
N TYR A 99 26.81 -33.17 6.15
CA TYR A 99 25.69 -33.80 5.47
C TYR A 99 24.99 -34.92 6.26
N ASP A 100 25.56 -35.32 7.41
CA ASP A 100 25.02 -36.39 8.28
C ASP A 100 24.24 -35.85 9.49
N THR A 101 23.59 -34.74 9.35
CA THR A 101 22.85 -34.10 10.45
C THR A 101 21.39 -34.51 10.46
N GLY A 102 21.05 -35.63 11.01
CA GLY A 102 19.71 -36.03 11.41
C GLY A 102 18.50 -35.38 10.68
N CYS A 103 17.42 -35.12 11.39
CA CYS A 103 16.16 -34.61 10.79
C CYS A 103 16.20 -33.14 10.34
N TRP A 104 17.21 -32.37 10.68
CA TRP A 104 17.29 -30.93 10.32
C TRP A 104 18.09 -30.69 9.02
N GLY A 105 18.85 -31.65 8.56
CA GLY A 105 19.69 -31.54 7.36
C GLY A 105 18.92 -31.33 6.05
N ARG A 106 17.65 -31.70 6.04
CA ARG A 106 16.72 -31.43 4.92
C ARG A 106 15.27 -31.45 5.40
N PHE A 107 14.39 -30.73 4.72
CA PHE A 107 12.96 -30.71 4.97
C PHE A 107 12.17 -30.49 3.67
N ALA A 108 10.87 -30.79 3.68
CA ALA A 108 10.02 -30.58 2.53
C ALA A 108 9.71 -29.07 2.34
N HIS A 109 9.54 -28.64 1.08
CA HIS A 109 9.19 -27.26 0.75
C HIS A 109 7.88 -26.78 1.40
N THR A 110 6.98 -27.69 1.78
CA THR A 110 5.75 -27.38 2.52
C THR A 110 6.03 -26.74 3.88
N VAL A 111 7.19 -26.99 4.50
CA VAL A 111 7.60 -26.31 5.75
C VAL A 111 7.68 -24.80 5.57
N LEU A 112 8.15 -24.31 4.42
CA LEU A 112 8.19 -22.88 4.10
C LEU A 112 6.77 -22.34 3.90
N VAL A 113 5.88 -23.10 3.28
CA VAL A 113 4.46 -22.74 3.10
C VAL A 113 3.78 -22.65 4.46
N ASP A 114 3.94 -23.68 5.31
CA ASP A 114 3.35 -23.73 6.65
C ASP A 114 3.87 -22.58 7.53
N MET A 115 5.17 -22.28 7.45
CA MET A 115 5.74 -21.16 8.22
C MET A 115 5.15 -19.81 7.80
N ARG A 116 4.99 -19.56 6.50
CA ARG A 116 4.31 -18.34 6.02
C ARG A 116 2.84 -18.27 6.47
N ALA A 117 2.12 -19.41 6.45
CA ALA A 117 0.75 -19.45 6.92
C ALA A 117 0.65 -19.13 8.43
N ARG A 118 1.55 -19.69 9.25
CA ARG A 118 1.62 -19.41 10.69
C ARG A 118 1.96 -17.94 10.97
N LEU A 119 2.96 -17.39 10.28
CA LEU A 119 3.31 -15.96 10.37
C LEU A 119 2.11 -15.07 10.01
N ALA A 120 1.41 -15.38 8.92
CA ALA A 120 0.24 -14.61 8.47
C ALA A 120 -0.93 -14.65 9.46
N ALA A 121 -1.07 -15.76 10.22
CA ALA A 121 -2.12 -15.93 11.23
C ALA A 121 -1.73 -15.36 12.61
N SER A 122 -0.46 -14.99 12.82
CA SER A 122 0.04 -14.49 14.11
C SER A 122 -0.28 -13.01 14.33
N ALA A 123 -0.14 -12.56 15.56
CA ALA A 123 -0.25 -11.15 15.92
C ALA A 123 0.85 -10.27 15.29
N ASP A 124 2.01 -10.86 14.96
CA ASP A 124 3.14 -10.16 14.35
C ASP A 124 3.62 -10.87 13.07
N PRO A 125 2.92 -10.72 11.95
CA PRO A 125 3.28 -11.37 10.68
C PRO A 125 4.57 -10.81 10.05
N LYS A 126 4.98 -9.60 10.41
CA LYS A 126 6.16 -8.89 9.89
C LYS A 126 7.40 -9.03 10.79
N ARG A 127 7.42 -9.98 11.75
CA ARG A 127 8.49 -10.12 12.77
C ARG A 127 9.91 -10.26 12.22
N ILE A 128 10.11 -10.97 11.12
CA ILE A 128 11.43 -11.12 10.47
C ILE A 128 11.95 -9.76 9.99
N PHE A 129 11.08 -8.94 9.40
CA PHE A 129 11.44 -7.59 9.01
C PHE A 129 11.69 -6.70 10.23
N ARG A 130 10.80 -6.76 11.21
CA ARG A 130 10.92 -5.98 12.46
C ARG A 130 12.27 -6.23 13.15
N VAL A 131 12.70 -7.48 13.25
CA VAL A 131 14.01 -7.83 13.81
C VAL A 131 15.16 -7.17 13.03
N SER A 132 15.13 -7.19 11.70
CA SER A 132 16.17 -6.55 10.89
C SER A 132 16.22 -5.03 11.09
N LYS A 133 15.05 -4.38 11.24
CA LYS A 133 14.93 -2.95 11.56
C LYS A 133 15.43 -2.64 12.97
N GLN A 134 15.02 -3.44 13.97
CA GLN A 134 15.44 -3.27 15.35
C GLN A 134 16.96 -3.41 15.52
N ALA A 135 17.57 -4.42 14.88
CA ALA A 135 19.03 -4.58 14.90
C ALA A 135 19.75 -3.36 14.28
N ALA A 136 19.21 -2.83 13.18
CA ALA A 136 19.72 -1.61 12.55
C ALA A 136 19.57 -0.38 13.45
N ALA A 137 18.40 -0.21 14.08
CA ALA A 137 18.13 0.91 14.98
C ALA A 137 19.04 0.86 16.24
N ALA A 138 19.16 -0.31 16.84
CA ALA A 138 20.03 -0.52 18.01
C ALA A 138 21.52 -0.32 17.69
N ALA A 139 21.93 -0.46 16.42
CA ALA A 139 23.27 -0.13 15.94
C ALA A 139 23.42 1.35 15.52
N GLY A 140 22.42 2.22 15.75
CA GLY A 140 22.45 3.64 15.39
C GLY A 140 22.34 3.93 13.89
N LEU A 141 21.84 2.97 13.09
CA LEU A 141 21.75 3.08 11.64
C LEU A 141 20.42 3.65 11.14
N VAL A 142 19.48 3.91 12.02
CA VAL A 142 18.15 4.46 11.68
C VAL A 142 18.02 5.84 12.30
N GLY A 143 18.18 6.87 11.48
CA GLY A 143 18.05 8.27 11.89
C GLY A 143 16.60 8.80 11.74
N ALA A 144 16.45 10.12 11.79
CA ALA A 144 15.17 10.81 11.72
C ALA A 144 14.73 11.18 10.27
N ARG A 145 15.39 10.65 9.23
CA ARG A 145 15.08 10.95 7.83
C ARG A 145 14.48 9.73 7.13
N ARG A 146 13.41 9.94 6.33
CA ARG A 146 12.78 8.89 5.50
C ARG A 146 12.65 9.37 4.07
N VAL A 147 12.98 8.50 3.13
CA VAL A 147 12.71 8.73 1.71
C VAL A 147 11.70 7.69 1.24
N LEU A 148 10.55 8.16 0.76
CA LEU A 148 9.45 7.33 0.31
C LEU A 148 9.50 7.16 -1.21
N ASP A 149 9.24 5.94 -1.69
CA ASP A 149 9.07 5.66 -3.10
C ASP A 149 8.22 4.41 -3.32
N SER A 150 7.70 4.28 -4.54
CA SER A 150 6.89 3.14 -4.96
C SER A 150 7.44 2.44 -6.21
N THR A 151 7.06 1.19 -6.38
CA THR A 151 7.41 0.39 -7.54
C THR A 151 6.26 -0.52 -7.95
N PRO A 152 6.01 -0.71 -9.27
CA PRO A 152 5.08 -1.72 -9.73
C PRO A 152 5.53 -3.13 -9.30
N LEU A 153 4.58 -3.91 -8.79
CA LEU A 153 4.69 -5.34 -8.57
C LEU A 153 3.76 -6.01 -9.58
N TYR A 154 4.32 -6.46 -10.69
CA TYR A 154 3.55 -7.10 -11.75
C TYR A 154 2.94 -8.40 -11.24
N ASP A 155 1.64 -8.57 -11.47
CA ASP A 155 0.99 -9.85 -11.22
C ASP A 155 1.41 -10.90 -12.27
N ALA A 156 1.34 -12.16 -11.88
CA ALA A 156 1.52 -13.30 -12.78
C ALA A 156 0.22 -13.70 -13.50
N VAL A 157 -0.90 -13.04 -13.18
CA VAL A 157 -2.23 -13.36 -13.71
C VAL A 157 -2.44 -12.63 -15.03
N ALA A 158 -2.96 -13.33 -16.03
CA ALA A 158 -3.36 -12.69 -17.27
C ALA A 158 -4.62 -11.84 -17.05
N THR A 159 -4.61 -10.63 -17.62
CA THR A 159 -5.81 -9.78 -17.72
C THR A 159 -6.86 -10.50 -18.55
N MET A 160 -8.10 -10.49 -18.07
CA MET A 160 -9.23 -11.12 -18.73
C MET A 160 -10.09 -10.06 -19.43
N ASP A 161 -10.56 -10.39 -20.66
CA ASP A 161 -11.64 -9.63 -21.30
C ASP A 161 -12.96 -9.84 -20.55
N THR A 162 -13.97 -8.98 -20.82
CA THR A 162 -15.27 -9.01 -20.13
C THR A 162 -15.97 -10.36 -20.22
N ILE A 163 -15.97 -11.00 -21.38
CA ILE A 163 -16.59 -12.33 -21.56
C ILE A 163 -15.90 -13.37 -20.69
N THR A 164 -14.57 -13.38 -20.72
CA THR A 164 -13.75 -14.31 -19.91
C THR A 164 -13.93 -14.04 -18.42
N LEU A 165 -14.05 -12.79 -17.99
CA LEU A 165 -14.31 -12.42 -16.58
C LEU A 165 -15.67 -12.97 -16.13
N ILE A 166 -16.75 -12.67 -16.84
CA ILE A 166 -18.11 -13.11 -16.49
C ILE A 166 -18.15 -14.64 -16.43
N ARG A 167 -17.66 -15.29 -17.48
CA ARG A 167 -17.64 -16.76 -17.55
C ARG A 167 -16.81 -17.39 -16.44
N SER A 168 -15.67 -16.79 -16.10
CA SER A 168 -14.81 -17.28 -15.02
C SER A 168 -15.43 -17.05 -13.63
N ALA A 169 -16.14 -15.94 -13.43
CA ALA A 169 -16.85 -15.67 -12.18
C ALA A 169 -18.02 -16.63 -11.97
N LEU A 170 -18.83 -16.88 -13.02
CA LEU A 170 -19.91 -17.90 -12.99
C LEU A 170 -19.37 -19.28 -12.65
N ARG A 171 -18.30 -19.72 -13.31
CA ARG A 171 -17.64 -20.99 -13.01
C ARG A 171 -17.12 -21.04 -11.57
N GLY A 172 -16.62 -19.90 -11.06
CA GLY A 172 -16.18 -19.77 -9.67
C GLY A 172 -17.32 -20.01 -8.70
N LEU A 173 -18.47 -19.39 -8.95
CA LEU A 173 -19.68 -19.53 -8.13
C LEU A 173 -20.20 -20.98 -8.16
N LEU A 174 -20.38 -21.56 -9.34
CA LEU A 174 -20.85 -22.96 -9.49
C LEU A 174 -19.93 -23.96 -8.77
N ARG A 175 -18.63 -23.74 -8.77
CA ARG A 175 -17.66 -24.65 -8.12
C ARG A 175 -17.70 -24.63 -6.59
N VAL A 176 -18.05 -23.50 -5.98
CA VAL A 176 -18.08 -23.35 -4.51
C VAL A 176 -19.49 -23.53 -3.94
N ALA A 177 -20.51 -23.61 -4.78
CA ALA A 177 -21.86 -23.96 -4.40
C ALA A 177 -21.92 -25.41 -3.91
N ASP A 178 -22.76 -25.69 -2.92
CA ASP A 178 -23.12 -27.08 -2.59
C ASP A 178 -24.01 -27.69 -3.69
N ASP A 179 -24.20 -29.00 -3.65
CA ASP A 179 -24.92 -29.74 -4.70
C ASP A 179 -26.34 -29.20 -4.97
N ASN A 180 -27.06 -28.72 -3.94
CA ASN A 180 -28.40 -28.18 -4.07
C ASN A 180 -28.36 -26.81 -4.73
N LEU A 181 -27.52 -25.93 -4.24
CA LEU A 181 -27.34 -24.58 -4.78
C LEU A 181 -26.80 -24.63 -6.21
N GLU A 182 -25.84 -25.53 -6.51
CA GLU A 182 -25.34 -25.71 -7.87
C GLU A 182 -26.48 -26.14 -8.83
N ALA A 183 -27.33 -27.08 -8.41
CA ALA A 183 -28.46 -27.52 -9.23
C ALA A 183 -29.46 -26.38 -9.48
N GLU A 184 -29.78 -25.57 -8.47
CA GLU A 184 -30.66 -24.40 -8.62
C GLU A 184 -30.04 -23.34 -9.54
N LEU A 185 -28.74 -23.04 -9.37
CA LEU A 185 -28.03 -22.09 -10.23
C LEU A 185 -28.01 -22.57 -11.69
N ARG A 186 -27.75 -23.86 -11.93
CA ARG A 186 -27.77 -24.42 -13.28
C ARG A 186 -29.14 -24.39 -13.92
N ALA A 187 -30.20 -24.51 -13.15
CA ALA A 187 -31.58 -24.47 -13.66
C ALA A 187 -31.98 -23.08 -14.21
N VAL A 188 -31.34 -22.01 -13.78
CA VAL A 188 -31.64 -20.64 -14.26
C VAL A 188 -30.72 -20.19 -15.42
N LEU A 189 -29.73 -21.00 -15.81
CA LEU A 189 -28.86 -20.68 -16.95
C LEU A 189 -29.62 -20.85 -18.27
N GLY A 190 -29.61 -19.83 -19.10
CA GLY A 190 -30.31 -19.80 -20.38
C GLY A 190 -29.41 -19.97 -21.61
N SER A 191 -28.10 -19.83 -21.46
CA SER A 191 -27.18 -19.70 -22.60
C SER A 191 -26.73 -21.01 -23.24
N GLY A 192 -27.03 -22.16 -22.66
CA GLY A 192 -26.53 -23.48 -23.11
C GLY A 192 -25.02 -23.72 -22.88
N ASP A 193 -24.29 -22.82 -22.24
CA ASP A 193 -22.93 -23.06 -21.75
C ASP A 193 -23.00 -23.88 -20.47
N ASP A 194 -22.27 -24.98 -20.41
CA ASP A 194 -22.19 -25.81 -19.21
C ASP A 194 -21.26 -25.25 -18.14
N TYR A 195 -20.49 -24.23 -18.47
CA TYR A 195 -19.45 -23.64 -17.62
C TYR A 195 -18.42 -24.65 -17.06
N ALA A 196 -18.32 -25.84 -17.65
CA ALA A 196 -17.43 -26.89 -17.17
C ALA A 196 -15.97 -26.63 -17.58
N THR A 197 -15.74 -26.08 -18.76
CA THR A 197 -14.41 -25.91 -19.33
C THR A 197 -13.87 -24.48 -19.23
N THR A 198 -12.53 -24.34 -19.27
CA THR A 198 -11.86 -23.03 -19.36
C THR A 198 -11.70 -22.56 -20.81
N ALA A 199 -12.07 -23.39 -21.78
CA ALA A 199 -11.94 -23.05 -23.19
C ALA A 199 -12.79 -21.83 -23.55
N LYS A 200 -12.31 -21.01 -24.48
CA LYS A 200 -13.09 -19.91 -25.02
C LYS A 200 -14.28 -20.45 -25.82
N PRO A 201 -15.45 -19.80 -25.74
CA PRO A 201 -16.59 -20.15 -26.58
C PRO A 201 -16.22 -20.12 -28.05
N GLN A 202 -16.80 -21.05 -28.83
CA GLN A 202 -16.57 -21.18 -30.28
C GLN A 202 -17.50 -20.21 -31.01
N ILE A 203 -17.01 -19.06 -31.35
CA ILE A 203 -17.70 -18.04 -32.19
C ILE A 203 -16.69 -17.48 -33.19
N ASP A 204 -17.19 -16.81 -34.22
CA ASP A 204 -16.36 -15.93 -35.02
C ASP A 204 -16.02 -14.67 -34.20
N TRP A 205 -14.75 -14.56 -33.77
CA TRP A 205 -14.28 -13.44 -32.93
C TRP A 205 -14.11 -12.14 -33.70
N ASP A 206 -14.10 -12.18 -35.03
CA ASP A 206 -14.05 -10.99 -35.88
C ASP A 206 -15.45 -10.42 -36.14
N ASP A 207 -16.51 -11.24 -35.97
CA ASP A 207 -17.90 -10.82 -36.05
C ASP A 207 -18.33 -10.06 -34.78
N ALA A 208 -18.73 -8.80 -34.95
CA ALA A 208 -19.18 -7.93 -33.85
C ALA A 208 -20.53 -8.38 -33.28
N GLU A 209 -21.48 -8.81 -34.12
CA GLU A 209 -22.82 -9.26 -33.70
C GLU A 209 -22.72 -10.55 -32.88
N ALA A 210 -21.88 -11.50 -33.30
CA ALA A 210 -21.64 -12.74 -32.58
C ALA A 210 -21.02 -12.46 -31.18
N ARG A 211 -20.10 -11.50 -31.08
CA ARG A 211 -19.53 -11.09 -29.79
C ARG A 211 -20.56 -10.43 -28.88
N GLU A 212 -21.39 -9.52 -29.41
CA GLU A 212 -22.46 -8.86 -28.64
C GLU A 212 -23.51 -9.86 -28.15
N ALA A 213 -23.97 -10.78 -29.00
CA ALA A 213 -24.87 -11.86 -28.62
C ALA A 213 -24.29 -12.76 -27.52
N LEU A 214 -22.97 -13.06 -27.60
CA LEU A 214 -22.30 -13.85 -26.58
C LEU A 214 -22.22 -13.09 -25.24
N ILE A 215 -21.91 -11.80 -25.25
CA ILE A 215 -21.87 -10.95 -24.06
C ILE A 215 -23.27 -10.89 -23.41
N ASP A 216 -24.31 -10.60 -24.18
CA ASP A 216 -25.68 -10.52 -23.71
C ASP A 216 -26.14 -11.83 -23.06
N SER A 217 -25.88 -12.99 -23.72
CA SER A 217 -26.27 -14.29 -23.17
C SER A 217 -25.54 -14.62 -21.86
N ARG A 218 -24.24 -14.27 -21.72
CA ARG A 218 -23.47 -14.49 -20.48
C ARG A 218 -23.87 -13.52 -19.38
N ALA A 219 -24.20 -12.28 -19.72
CA ALA A 219 -24.74 -11.31 -18.80
C ALA A 219 -26.09 -11.77 -18.22
N LYS A 220 -27.01 -12.25 -19.07
CA LYS A 220 -28.30 -12.79 -18.64
C LYS A 220 -28.16 -13.99 -17.70
N ASP A 221 -27.25 -14.92 -17.97
CA ASP A 221 -26.95 -16.01 -17.06
C ASP A 221 -26.44 -15.51 -15.70
N ALA A 222 -25.55 -14.53 -15.71
CA ALA A 222 -25.01 -13.95 -14.49
C ALA A 222 -26.06 -13.24 -13.65
N PHE A 223 -26.92 -12.42 -14.28
CA PHE A 223 -28.01 -11.74 -13.59
C PHE A 223 -29.09 -12.70 -13.10
N ALA A 224 -29.39 -13.78 -13.85
CA ALA A 224 -30.30 -14.83 -13.39
C ALA A 224 -29.78 -15.55 -12.14
N CYS A 225 -28.49 -15.88 -12.11
CA CYS A 225 -27.85 -16.44 -10.90
C CYS A 225 -27.89 -15.45 -9.73
N LEU A 226 -27.57 -14.16 -9.95
CA LEU A 226 -27.59 -13.14 -8.88
C LEU A 226 -29.02 -12.91 -8.36
N ALA A 227 -30.02 -12.89 -9.22
CA ALA A 227 -31.43 -12.79 -8.82
C ALA A 227 -31.91 -13.98 -7.99
N LEU A 228 -31.43 -15.20 -8.30
CA LEU A 228 -31.71 -16.39 -7.50
C LEU A 228 -31.08 -16.30 -6.10
N LEU A 229 -29.93 -15.64 -5.96
CA LEU A 229 -29.19 -15.52 -4.71
C LEU A 229 -29.65 -14.33 -3.84
N ASP A 230 -30.46 -13.43 -4.41
CA ASP A 230 -30.92 -12.22 -3.70
C ASP A 230 -31.71 -12.60 -2.44
N GLY A 231 -31.35 -11.99 -1.31
CA GLY A 231 -31.96 -12.25 -0.01
C GLY A 231 -31.62 -13.60 0.63
N ARG A 232 -30.72 -14.42 0.04
CA ARG A 232 -30.28 -15.69 0.63
C ARG A 232 -29.06 -15.51 1.55
N GLU A 233 -29.04 -16.24 2.65
CA GLU A 233 -27.83 -16.38 3.47
C GLU A 233 -26.90 -17.41 2.81
N LEU A 234 -25.75 -16.95 2.35
CA LEU A 234 -24.73 -17.78 1.70
C LEU A 234 -23.57 -18.07 2.65
N GLY A 235 -22.98 -19.25 2.55
CA GLY A 235 -21.70 -19.56 3.20
C GLY A 235 -20.55 -18.73 2.65
N GLY A 236 -19.45 -18.57 3.42
CA GLY A 236 -18.36 -17.61 3.15
C GLY A 236 -17.83 -17.65 1.71
N GLU A 237 -17.43 -18.83 1.19
CA GLU A 237 -16.88 -18.95 -0.17
C GLU A 237 -17.92 -18.66 -1.26
N ALA A 238 -19.17 -19.09 -1.07
CA ALA A 238 -20.25 -18.82 -2.01
C ALA A 238 -20.64 -17.33 -2.02
N ALA A 239 -20.66 -16.66 -0.84
CA ALA A 239 -20.88 -15.23 -0.72
C ALA A 239 -19.79 -14.43 -1.44
N GLU A 240 -18.51 -14.75 -1.22
CA GLU A 240 -17.38 -14.11 -1.91
C GLU A 240 -17.45 -14.29 -3.43
N ALA A 241 -17.85 -15.48 -3.92
CA ALA A 241 -17.98 -15.74 -5.35
C ALA A 241 -19.16 -14.98 -5.97
N ALA A 242 -20.29 -14.87 -5.25
CA ALA A 242 -21.45 -14.09 -5.69
C ALA A 242 -21.13 -12.58 -5.73
N GLU A 243 -20.44 -12.05 -4.73
CA GLU A 243 -19.97 -10.65 -4.69
C GLU A 243 -19.01 -10.36 -5.86
N LEU A 244 -18.09 -11.29 -6.15
CA LEU A 244 -17.18 -11.16 -7.29
C LEU A 244 -17.95 -11.15 -8.61
N LEU A 245 -18.96 -12.03 -8.78
CA LEU A 245 -19.80 -12.06 -9.98
C LEU A 245 -20.56 -10.73 -10.14
N ALA A 246 -21.20 -10.23 -9.07
CA ALA A 246 -21.92 -8.95 -9.07
C ALA A 246 -20.99 -7.79 -9.43
N THR A 247 -19.76 -7.79 -8.88
CA THR A 247 -18.75 -6.78 -9.19
C THR A 247 -18.36 -6.81 -10.66
N VAL A 248 -18.11 -8.00 -11.22
CA VAL A 248 -17.69 -8.17 -12.63
C VAL A 248 -18.78 -7.68 -13.59
N VAL A 249 -20.04 -8.03 -13.39
CA VAL A 249 -21.12 -7.59 -14.29
C VAL A 249 -21.43 -6.11 -14.10
N GLY A 250 -21.40 -5.60 -12.87
CA GLY A 250 -21.67 -4.20 -12.58
C GLY A 250 -20.60 -3.22 -13.08
N GLN A 251 -19.36 -3.67 -13.30
CA GLN A 251 -18.28 -2.81 -13.77
C GLN A 251 -18.15 -2.72 -15.29
N ASP A 252 -18.51 -3.78 -16.01
CA ASP A 252 -18.16 -3.97 -17.41
C ASP A 252 -19.36 -3.93 -18.37
N LEU A 253 -20.62 -3.88 -17.86
CA LEU A 253 -21.83 -3.95 -18.66
C LEU A 253 -22.70 -2.70 -18.55
N ASP A 254 -23.25 -2.28 -19.67
CA ASP A 254 -24.38 -1.32 -19.78
C ASP A 254 -25.59 -2.09 -20.33
N GLU A 255 -26.78 -1.86 -19.75
CA GLU A 255 -28.05 -2.31 -20.30
C GLU A 255 -28.53 -1.33 -21.37
N THR A 256 -28.99 -1.83 -22.49
CA THR A 256 -29.55 -1.05 -23.60
C THR A 256 -31.07 -0.89 -23.46
N GLU A 257 -31.68 0.01 -24.21
CA GLU A 257 -33.14 0.29 -24.15
C GLU A 257 -34.01 -0.93 -24.48
N ASP A 258 -33.51 -1.88 -25.25
CA ASP A 258 -34.17 -3.13 -25.62
C ASP A 258 -33.95 -4.27 -24.61
N GLY A 259 -33.28 -4.01 -23.47
CA GLY A 259 -33.00 -4.98 -22.43
C GLY A 259 -31.87 -5.95 -22.76
N SER A 260 -31.06 -5.67 -23.78
CA SER A 260 -29.83 -6.41 -24.05
C SER A 260 -28.63 -5.78 -23.31
N PHE A 261 -27.57 -6.57 -23.06
CA PHE A 261 -26.37 -6.12 -22.40
C PHE A 261 -25.22 -5.97 -23.39
N ARG A 262 -24.45 -4.90 -23.25
CA ARG A 262 -23.22 -4.65 -24.00
C ARG A 262 -22.08 -4.23 -23.09
N VAL A 263 -20.84 -4.28 -23.59
CA VAL A 263 -19.68 -3.77 -22.84
C VAL A 263 -19.83 -2.26 -22.63
N ALA A 264 -19.65 -1.84 -21.38
CA ALA A 264 -19.70 -0.45 -20.98
C ALA A 264 -18.65 0.38 -21.75
N ARG A 265 -19.04 1.56 -22.22
CA ARG A 265 -18.16 2.45 -22.98
C ARG A 265 -17.03 3.04 -22.15
N ARG A 266 -17.19 3.07 -20.83
CA ARG A 266 -16.20 3.60 -19.89
C ARG A 266 -15.69 2.49 -18.99
N VAL A 267 -14.37 2.40 -18.87
CA VAL A 267 -13.74 1.48 -17.93
C VAL A 267 -14.00 1.97 -16.50
N ALA A 268 -14.51 1.09 -15.65
CA ALA A 268 -14.72 1.39 -14.24
C ALA A 268 -13.37 1.76 -13.56
N LYS A 269 -13.42 2.74 -12.67
CA LYS A 269 -12.20 3.26 -12.00
C LYS A 269 -11.45 2.19 -11.21
N ASP A 270 -12.17 1.23 -10.64
CA ASP A 270 -11.63 0.15 -9.80
C ASP A 270 -11.91 -1.23 -10.40
N ARG A 271 -11.75 -1.35 -11.72
CA ARG A 271 -12.06 -2.56 -12.47
C ARG A 271 -11.25 -3.75 -11.98
N VAL A 272 -11.93 -4.84 -11.62
CA VAL A 272 -11.35 -6.17 -11.45
C VAL A 272 -10.86 -6.67 -12.81
N ILE A 273 -9.59 -7.02 -12.90
CA ILE A 273 -8.95 -7.43 -14.17
C ILE A 273 -8.80 -8.95 -14.32
N SER A 274 -8.97 -9.68 -13.22
CA SER A 274 -8.87 -11.14 -13.20
C SER A 274 -9.64 -11.71 -12.01
N THR A 275 -10.36 -12.79 -12.23
CA THR A 275 -11.00 -13.57 -11.15
C THR A 275 -10.03 -14.48 -10.40
N VAL A 276 -8.81 -14.64 -10.92
CA VAL A 276 -7.74 -15.47 -10.31
C VAL A 276 -7.03 -14.71 -9.19
N ASP A 277 -6.91 -13.39 -9.33
CA ASP A 277 -6.50 -12.46 -8.28
C ASP A 277 -7.40 -11.21 -8.33
N PRO A 278 -8.56 -11.26 -7.65
CA PRO A 278 -9.55 -10.19 -7.70
C PRO A 278 -9.10 -8.87 -7.08
N GLU A 279 -8.00 -8.86 -6.32
CA GLU A 279 -7.42 -7.66 -5.70
C GLU A 279 -6.39 -6.96 -6.60
N ALA A 280 -5.90 -7.64 -7.65
CA ALA A 280 -5.01 -7.03 -8.64
C ALA A 280 -5.75 -5.96 -9.47
N ARG A 281 -5.06 -4.86 -9.78
CA ARG A 281 -5.64 -3.73 -10.53
C ARG A 281 -4.73 -3.28 -11.64
N HIS A 282 -5.35 -2.73 -12.69
CA HIS A 282 -4.61 -2.01 -13.71
C HIS A 282 -4.14 -0.66 -13.16
N GLY A 283 -2.83 -0.44 -13.17
CA GLY A 283 -2.21 0.78 -12.69
C GLY A 283 -1.31 1.42 -13.74
N HIS A 284 -0.89 2.65 -13.49
CA HIS A 284 0.06 3.37 -14.34
C HIS A 284 1.26 3.83 -13.53
N LYS A 285 2.47 3.57 -14.02
CA LYS A 285 3.69 4.21 -13.52
C LYS A 285 3.90 5.58 -14.16
N THR A 286 3.56 5.70 -15.43
CA THR A 286 3.48 6.95 -16.21
C THR A 286 2.29 6.83 -17.14
N GLN A 287 1.83 7.93 -17.76
CA GLN A 287 0.73 7.87 -18.73
C GLN A 287 0.94 6.82 -19.85
N ALA A 288 2.19 6.55 -20.22
CA ALA A 288 2.55 5.62 -21.29
C ALA A 288 2.88 4.19 -20.79
N ARG A 289 3.00 3.95 -19.49
CA ARG A 289 3.42 2.67 -18.93
C ARG A 289 2.40 2.16 -17.90
N GLY A 290 1.43 1.42 -18.42
CA GLY A 290 0.52 0.63 -17.60
C GLY A 290 1.17 -0.66 -17.07
N PHE A 291 0.58 -1.22 -16.02
CA PHE A 291 0.93 -2.52 -15.47
C PHE A 291 -0.30 -3.11 -14.76
N ASP A 292 -0.33 -4.42 -14.64
CA ASP A 292 -1.35 -5.15 -13.91
C ASP A 292 -0.74 -5.72 -12.63
N GLY A 293 -1.39 -5.51 -11.50
CA GLY A 293 -0.95 -6.01 -10.20
C GLY A 293 -1.08 -5.00 -9.06
N TYR A 294 0.02 -4.81 -8.33
CA TYR A 294 0.09 -4.03 -7.10
C TYR A 294 1.20 -2.99 -7.15
N LYS A 295 1.20 -2.07 -6.18
CA LYS A 295 2.34 -1.19 -5.91
C LYS A 295 2.99 -1.59 -4.59
N GLY A 296 4.30 -1.81 -4.60
CA GLY A 296 5.10 -1.93 -3.40
C GLY A 296 5.71 -0.59 -3.03
N HIS A 297 5.52 -0.17 -1.80
CA HIS A 297 6.01 1.09 -1.25
C HIS A 297 7.09 0.81 -0.21
N VAL A 298 8.11 1.66 -0.17
CA VAL A 298 9.19 1.57 0.82
C VAL A 298 9.45 2.94 1.44
N ALA A 299 9.73 2.92 2.74
CA ALA A 299 10.42 3.99 3.44
C ALA A 299 11.86 3.57 3.70
N VAL A 300 12.82 4.42 3.40
CA VAL A 300 14.25 4.12 3.50
C VAL A 300 14.95 5.23 4.28
N ASP A 301 15.78 4.86 5.25
CA ASP A 301 16.74 5.79 5.84
C ASP A 301 17.81 6.14 4.78
N PRO A 302 17.98 7.42 4.40
CA PRO A 302 18.87 7.78 3.29
C PRO A 302 20.34 7.63 3.58
N ASP A 303 20.77 7.54 4.85
CA ASP A 303 22.18 7.49 5.21
C ASP A 303 22.69 6.05 5.27
N SER A 304 21.93 5.18 5.91
CA SER A 304 22.27 3.76 6.01
C SER A 304 21.77 2.93 4.84
N GLU A 305 20.75 3.40 4.11
CA GLU A 305 19.97 2.65 3.12
C GLU A 305 19.19 1.47 3.73
N ILE A 306 18.90 1.52 5.02
CA ILE A 306 18.01 0.55 5.69
C ILE A 306 16.55 0.88 5.31
N ILE A 307 15.79 -0.14 4.93
CA ILE A 307 14.35 -0.02 4.72
C ILE A 307 13.69 -0.01 6.09
N THR A 308 12.99 1.06 6.42
CA THR A 308 12.36 1.25 7.73
C THR A 308 10.91 0.83 7.77
N ASN A 309 10.22 0.87 6.62
CA ASN A 309 8.87 0.35 6.49
C ASN A 309 8.53 -0.05 5.05
N THR A 310 7.51 -0.90 4.89
CA THR A 310 6.96 -1.32 3.59
C THR A 310 5.45 -1.41 3.66
N ALA A 311 4.79 -1.12 2.54
CA ALA A 311 3.36 -1.33 2.35
C ALA A 311 3.08 -1.79 0.93
N VAL A 312 1.95 -2.48 0.72
CA VAL A 312 1.46 -2.86 -0.62
C VAL A 312 0.06 -2.31 -0.83
N SER A 313 -0.13 -1.56 -1.90
CA SER A 313 -1.44 -1.06 -2.33
C SER A 313 -1.88 -1.68 -3.65
N ALA A 314 -3.16 -1.52 -4.00
CA ALA A 314 -3.67 -1.88 -5.32
C ALA A 314 -2.95 -1.07 -6.41
N GLY A 315 -2.81 -1.63 -7.63
CA GLY A 315 -2.07 -1.01 -8.73
C GLY A 315 -2.57 0.39 -9.11
N ASN A 316 -3.87 0.65 -8.97
CA ASN A 316 -4.52 1.93 -9.27
C ASN A 316 -4.58 2.89 -8.08
N ALA A 317 -4.20 2.48 -6.87
CA ALA A 317 -4.20 3.36 -5.70
C ALA A 317 -3.17 4.48 -5.82
N GLY A 318 -3.47 5.65 -5.26
CA GLY A 318 -2.52 6.76 -5.13
C GLY A 318 -1.42 6.41 -4.12
N ASP A 319 -0.19 6.83 -4.37
CA ASP A 319 0.95 6.46 -3.52
C ASP A 319 0.84 7.05 -2.10
N ALA A 320 0.20 8.22 -1.96
CA ALA A 320 -0.05 8.84 -0.67
C ALA A 320 -1.04 8.07 0.22
N SER A 321 -1.83 7.13 -0.33
CA SER A 321 -2.81 6.35 0.45
C SER A 321 -2.20 5.49 1.57
N VAL A 322 -0.92 5.16 1.46
CA VAL A 322 -0.16 4.37 2.43
C VAL A 322 0.99 5.16 3.08
N ALA A 323 1.09 6.47 2.80
CA ALA A 323 2.22 7.29 3.23
C ALA A 323 2.30 7.41 4.76
N GLY A 324 1.16 7.49 5.45
CA GLY A 324 1.08 7.49 6.91
C GLY A 324 1.68 6.22 7.51
N GLU A 325 1.27 5.03 6.99
CA GLU A 325 1.82 3.74 7.43
C GLU A 325 3.35 3.66 7.25
N LEU A 326 3.88 4.25 6.17
CA LEU A 326 5.31 4.22 5.88
C LEU A 326 6.17 5.02 6.87
N ILE A 327 5.58 5.97 7.59
CA ILE A 327 6.26 6.85 8.54
C ILE A 327 5.83 6.66 10.00
N ASP A 328 5.11 5.58 10.32
CA ASP A 328 4.61 5.29 11.67
C ASP A 328 5.70 5.42 12.73
N ASP A 329 6.93 5.01 12.39
CA ASP A 329 8.09 5.09 13.29
C ASP A 329 8.60 6.52 13.55
N LEU A 330 8.11 7.51 12.82
CA LEU A 330 8.38 8.93 13.08
C LEU A 330 7.21 9.62 13.79
N THR A 331 6.04 9.02 13.82
CA THR A 331 4.79 9.58 14.35
C THR A 331 4.40 9.00 15.70
N ASP A 332 4.84 7.78 16.03
CA ASP A 332 4.58 7.15 17.32
C ASP A 332 5.44 7.78 18.42
N ASP A 333 4.81 8.42 19.39
CA ASP A 333 5.46 8.97 20.61
C ASP A 333 6.11 7.88 21.50
N ARG A 334 6.06 6.60 21.09
CA ARG A 334 6.51 5.44 21.88
C ARG A 334 7.99 5.05 21.72
N THR A 335 8.76 5.79 20.94
CA THR A 335 10.19 5.45 20.74
C THR A 335 11.15 6.14 21.74
N ALA A 336 10.64 6.84 22.74
CA ALA A 336 11.43 7.55 23.76
C ALA A 336 11.38 6.92 25.16
N ASP A 337 10.82 5.71 25.34
CA ASP A 337 10.90 5.07 26.65
C ASP A 337 11.15 3.55 26.55
N ASP A 338 12.06 3.15 27.41
CA ASP A 338 12.73 1.89 27.67
C ASP A 338 11.83 0.64 27.69
N GLY A 339 12.44 -0.47 27.25
CA GLY A 339 11.87 -1.80 27.15
C GLY A 339 11.21 -2.34 28.41
N THR A 340 9.90 -2.23 28.50
CA THR A 340 9.06 -3.14 29.26
C THR A 340 7.81 -3.47 28.46
N VAL A 341 7.68 -4.76 28.17
CA VAL A 341 6.53 -5.35 27.48
C VAL A 341 5.33 -5.33 28.42
N ASP A 342 4.34 -4.48 28.15
CA ASP A 342 3.02 -4.60 28.78
C ASP A 342 1.96 -5.04 27.76
N HIS A 343 1.34 -6.18 28.05
CA HIS A 343 0.26 -6.76 27.27
C HIS A 343 -1.07 -6.08 27.60
N GLY A 344 -1.41 -5.03 26.86
CA GLY A 344 -2.70 -4.34 26.95
C GLY A 344 -3.56 -4.56 25.72
N THR A 345 -4.65 -5.30 25.90
CA THR A 345 -5.73 -5.52 24.94
C THR A 345 -6.45 -4.21 24.60
N SER A 346 -6.54 -3.86 23.31
CA SER A 346 -7.38 -2.77 22.80
C SER A 346 -8.72 -3.29 22.30
N PRO A 347 -9.84 -2.64 22.65
CA PRO A 347 -11.17 -3.04 22.17
C PRO A 347 -11.47 -2.46 20.79
N GLY A 348 -12.06 -3.30 19.94
CA GLY A 348 -12.47 -2.96 18.58
C GLY A 348 -13.49 -1.83 18.52
N ARG A 349 -13.33 -0.96 17.57
CA ARG A 349 -14.27 0.10 17.22
C ARG A 349 -15.24 -0.42 16.17
N ALA A 350 -16.50 -0.63 16.59
CA ALA A 350 -17.61 -0.96 15.70
C ALA A 350 -17.98 0.25 14.83
N GLY A 351 -18.12 0.03 13.53
CA GLY A 351 -18.64 1.01 12.59
C GLY A 351 -20.14 1.19 12.76
N ALA A 352 -20.60 2.44 12.87
CA ALA A 352 -22.00 2.79 12.83
C ALA A 352 -22.36 3.32 11.43
N SER A 353 -23.15 2.54 10.70
CA SER A 353 -23.81 2.96 9.48
C SER A 353 -24.98 3.89 9.81
N LYS A 354 -25.07 5.06 9.17
CA LYS A 354 -26.25 5.92 9.23
C LYS A 354 -27.09 5.73 7.97
N ALA A 355 -28.30 5.26 8.18
CA ALA A 355 -29.36 5.16 7.18
C ALA A 355 -29.86 6.54 6.74
N ASN A 356 -30.07 6.70 5.43
CA ASN A 356 -30.76 7.83 4.82
C ASN A 356 -32.28 7.69 4.98
N GLY A 357 -32.90 8.65 5.67
CA GLY A 357 -34.34 8.86 5.68
C GLY A 357 -34.72 10.06 4.80
N ARG A 358 -35.45 9.80 3.72
CA ARG A 358 -36.14 10.80 2.92
C ARG A 358 -37.42 11.24 3.62
N GLY A 359 -37.67 12.53 3.73
CA GLY A 359 -38.94 13.12 4.12
C GLY A 359 -39.13 14.50 3.49
N GLY A 360 -40.19 14.64 2.73
CA GLY A 360 -40.47 15.72 1.84
C GLY A 360 -41.12 16.95 2.43
N GLY A 361 -41.10 18.00 1.63
CA GLY A 361 -42.16 18.93 1.34
C GLY A 361 -42.50 20.01 2.39
N GLY A 362 -42.41 21.29 1.95
CA GLY A 362 -43.13 22.38 2.58
C GLY A 362 -42.47 23.75 2.40
N GLY A 363 -42.82 24.43 1.32
CA GLY A 363 -42.45 25.82 1.13
C GLY A 363 -43.21 26.77 2.04
N LYS A 364 -42.57 27.87 2.48
CA LYS A 364 -43.21 29.14 2.84
C LYS A 364 -42.18 30.28 3.05
N GLY A 365 -42.49 31.39 2.38
CA GLY A 365 -42.40 32.74 2.92
C GLY A 365 -41.01 33.38 3.07
N ARG A 366 -40.57 34.17 2.11
CA ARG A 366 -39.47 35.14 2.24
C ARG A 366 -39.92 36.34 3.09
N GLY A 367 -39.24 36.57 4.23
CA GLY A 367 -39.31 37.80 5.01
C GLY A 367 -37.93 38.47 5.11
N PRO A 368 -37.79 39.81 5.22
CA PRO A 368 -36.55 40.55 5.04
C PRO A 368 -35.58 40.56 6.23
N GLY A 369 -35.67 39.64 7.21
CA GLY A 369 -34.83 39.66 8.41
C GLY A 369 -33.61 38.70 8.39
N ARG A 370 -33.28 38.02 7.25
CA ARG A 370 -32.34 36.89 7.24
C ARG A 370 -30.88 37.22 6.96
N LYS A 371 -30.55 38.51 6.58
CA LYS A 371 -29.16 38.92 6.27
C LYS A 371 -28.31 39.10 7.52
N THR A 372 -28.84 39.71 8.58
CA THR A 372 -28.12 40.02 9.83
C THR A 372 -27.70 38.76 10.63
N ASN A 373 -28.47 37.68 10.57
CA ASN A 373 -28.15 36.45 11.27
C ASN A 373 -27.04 35.62 10.56
N LYS A 374 -26.90 35.75 9.23
CA LYS A 374 -25.83 35.10 8.47
C LYS A 374 -24.48 35.78 8.75
N ASP A 375 -24.46 37.08 8.82
CA ASP A 375 -23.24 37.84 9.09
C ASP A 375 -22.75 37.65 10.54
N ALA A 376 -23.66 37.59 11.50
CA ALA A 376 -23.31 37.27 12.90
C ALA A 376 -22.80 35.80 13.05
N ALA A 377 -23.34 34.86 12.29
CA ALA A 377 -22.87 33.46 12.28
C ALA A 377 -21.50 33.33 11.57
N ARG A 378 -21.25 34.14 10.52
CA ARG A 378 -19.97 34.22 9.80
C ARG A 378 -18.88 34.77 10.71
N THR A 379 -19.16 35.87 11.42
CA THR A 379 -18.23 36.47 12.39
C THR A 379 -17.88 35.55 13.55
N ARG A 380 -18.87 34.86 14.13
CA ARG A 380 -18.63 33.87 15.20
C ARG A 380 -17.80 32.66 14.73
N ARG A 381 -17.99 32.20 13.49
CA ARG A 381 -17.17 31.12 12.90
C ARG A 381 -15.74 31.58 12.62
N ALA A 382 -15.55 32.78 12.14
CA ALA A 382 -14.22 33.38 11.92
C ALA A 382 -13.46 33.55 13.24
N GLU A 383 -14.14 34.01 14.29
CA GLU A 383 -13.58 34.18 15.63
C GLU A 383 -13.24 32.84 16.31
N ALA A 384 -14.09 31.83 16.18
CA ALA A 384 -13.80 30.48 16.68
C ALA A 384 -12.58 29.84 15.94
N ARG A 385 -12.43 30.10 14.64
CA ARG A 385 -11.26 29.67 13.87
C ARG A 385 -10.01 30.41 14.31
N ARG A 386 -10.09 31.72 14.60
CA ARG A 386 -8.96 32.53 15.08
C ARG A 386 -8.49 32.03 16.45
N ILE A 387 -9.40 31.76 17.36
CA ILE A 387 -9.11 31.20 18.69
C ILE A 387 -8.46 29.82 18.57
N GLY A 388 -8.99 28.94 17.70
CA GLY A 388 -8.41 27.61 17.43
C GLY A 388 -6.99 27.69 16.87
N ARG A 389 -6.73 28.63 15.93
CA ARG A 389 -5.37 28.88 15.39
C ARG A 389 -4.41 29.40 16.46
N GLN A 390 -4.85 30.34 17.29
CA GLN A 390 -4.03 30.88 18.40
C GLN A 390 -3.69 29.81 19.43
N ALA A 391 -4.65 28.96 19.81
CA ALA A 391 -4.40 27.84 20.71
C ALA A 391 -3.42 26.81 20.12
N LYS A 392 -3.53 26.54 18.79
CA LYS A 392 -2.62 25.64 18.06
C LYS A 392 -1.21 26.25 17.97
N LEU A 393 -1.10 27.56 17.75
CA LEU A 393 0.17 28.28 17.72
C LEU A 393 0.83 28.31 19.10
N GLN A 394 0.07 28.57 20.16
CA GLN A 394 0.58 28.58 21.54
C GLN A 394 1.06 27.18 21.97
N ARG A 395 0.34 26.10 21.62
CA ARG A 395 0.80 24.72 21.84
C ARG A 395 2.10 24.42 21.08
N ARG A 396 2.25 24.95 19.85
CA ARG A 396 3.47 24.81 19.05
C ARG A 396 4.64 25.58 19.68
N GLN A 397 4.40 26.81 20.15
CA GLN A 397 5.40 27.63 20.84
C GLN A 397 5.79 27.05 22.22
N ALA A 398 4.83 26.48 22.96
CA ALA A 398 5.11 25.81 24.22
C ALA A 398 5.93 24.52 24.04
N ARG A 399 5.69 23.76 22.96
CA ARG A 399 6.55 22.62 22.59
C ARG A 399 7.95 23.07 22.16
N GLN A 400 8.09 24.17 21.42
CA GLN A 400 9.39 24.73 21.03
C GLN A 400 10.20 25.27 22.21
N ALA A 401 9.55 25.75 23.26
CA ALA A 401 10.22 26.27 24.47
C ALA A 401 10.65 25.16 25.45
N ALA A 402 10.18 23.94 25.28
CA ALA A 402 10.47 22.82 26.20
C ALA A 402 11.72 22.00 25.81
N THR A 403 12.39 22.30 24.68
CA THR A 403 13.56 21.56 24.17
C THR A 403 14.74 22.50 23.95
N ASP A 404 15.58 22.62 24.94
CA ASP A 404 16.91 23.30 24.87
C ASP A 404 18.01 22.34 24.36
N GLY A 405 17.90 21.94 23.10
CA GLY A 405 18.95 21.21 22.38
C GLY A 405 18.70 21.35 20.86
N PRO A 406 19.71 21.14 19.99
CA PRO A 406 19.46 21.11 18.54
C PRO A 406 18.62 19.89 18.20
N GLU A 407 17.31 20.08 18.23
CA GLU A 407 16.33 19.03 17.89
C GLU A 407 16.51 18.65 16.42
N VAL A 408 17.00 17.45 16.16
CA VAL A 408 17.07 16.88 14.82
C VAL A 408 15.63 16.62 14.37
N ARG A 409 15.01 17.58 13.67
CA ARG A 409 13.66 17.43 13.15
C ARG A 409 13.60 16.28 12.17
N ALA A 410 12.63 15.39 12.37
CA ALA A 410 12.34 14.35 11.40
C ALA A 410 12.01 14.97 10.04
N THR A 411 12.51 14.36 8.97
CA THR A 411 12.32 14.86 7.59
C THR A 411 11.88 13.74 6.66
N VAL A 412 10.83 13.99 5.88
CA VAL A 412 10.28 13.02 4.93
C VAL A 412 10.40 13.54 3.50
N TYR A 413 11.04 12.76 2.63
CA TYR A 413 11.23 13.03 1.21
C TYR A 413 10.30 12.12 0.39
N GLY A 414 9.65 12.68 -0.63
CA GLY A 414 8.80 11.95 -1.56
C GLY A 414 8.73 12.65 -2.92
N ASP A 415 8.31 11.93 -3.94
CA ASP A 415 7.97 12.56 -5.22
C ASP A 415 6.58 13.21 -5.16
N ALA A 416 6.08 13.68 -6.32
CA ALA A 416 4.80 14.36 -6.39
C ALA A 416 3.57 13.46 -6.13
N ALA A 417 3.75 12.13 -6.16
CA ALA A 417 2.69 11.19 -5.81
C ALA A 417 2.43 11.13 -4.29
N TYR A 418 3.44 11.49 -3.47
CA TYR A 418 3.32 11.66 -2.02
C TYR A 418 3.01 13.10 -1.60
N GLY A 419 3.17 14.09 -2.49
CA GLY A 419 2.94 15.50 -2.20
C GLY A 419 1.48 15.93 -2.18
N THR A 420 0.59 15.13 -1.57
CA THR A 420 -0.82 15.45 -1.40
C THR A 420 -1.05 16.38 -0.21
N GLY A 421 -2.09 17.22 -0.29
CA GLY A 421 -2.39 18.16 0.78
C GLY A 421 -2.66 17.50 2.13
N GLU A 422 -3.32 16.35 2.11
CA GLU A 422 -3.61 15.55 3.30
C GLU A 422 -2.34 15.02 3.98
N PHE A 423 -1.43 14.43 3.21
CA PHE A 423 -0.17 13.93 3.77
C PHE A 423 0.74 15.05 4.26
N LEU A 424 0.79 16.19 3.53
CA LEU A 424 1.53 17.37 4.00
C LEU A 424 0.97 17.93 5.31
N ASP A 425 -0.35 17.88 5.52
CA ASP A 425 -0.97 18.30 6.78
C ASP A 425 -0.66 17.30 7.91
N GLN A 426 -0.71 16.01 7.64
CA GLN A 426 -0.30 14.96 8.58
C GLN A 426 1.16 15.15 9.03
N LEU A 427 2.10 15.39 8.11
CA LEU A 427 3.50 15.68 8.45
C LEU A 427 3.63 16.91 9.34
N ALA A 428 2.90 17.98 9.02
CA ALA A 428 2.94 19.21 9.80
C ALA A 428 2.31 19.04 11.20
N GLU A 429 1.28 18.21 11.34
CA GLU A 429 0.68 17.90 12.65
C GLU A 429 1.66 17.20 13.59
N HIS A 430 2.54 16.36 13.05
CA HIS A 430 3.58 15.66 13.81
C HIS A 430 4.91 16.44 13.89
N GLY A 431 4.97 17.69 13.38
CA GLY A 431 6.18 18.50 13.39
C GLY A 431 7.29 18.00 12.46
N ILE A 432 6.96 17.13 11.51
CA ILE A 432 7.88 16.52 10.53
C ILE A 432 8.10 17.50 9.38
N ASP A 433 9.36 17.75 9.01
CA ASP A 433 9.69 18.60 7.86
C ASP A 433 9.44 17.85 6.55
N SER A 434 8.71 18.50 5.63
CA SER A 434 8.36 17.89 4.35
C SER A 434 9.34 18.27 3.25
N ARG A 435 9.89 17.27 2.57
CA ARG A 435 10.61 17.35 1.31
C ARG A 435 9.87 16.56 0.21
N CYS A 436 8.55 16.45 0.33
CA CYS A 436 7.71 15.86 -0.71
C CYS A 436 7.42 16.89 -1.78
N LYS A 437 7.67 16.54 -3.06
CA LYS A 437 7.33 17.44 -4.18
C LYS A 437 5.83 17.58 -4.29
N THR A 438 5.37 18.78 -4.57
CA THR A 438 3.98 19.08 -4.89
C THR A 438 3.87 19.44 -6.36
N GLN A 439 2.89 18.88 -7.05
CA GLN A 439 2.68 19.20 -8.46
C GLN A 439 2.24 20.66 -8.62
N PRO A 440 2.76 21.38 -9.63
CA PRO A 440 2.22 22.68 -9.99
C PRO A 440 0.77 22.51 -10.47
N PRO A 441 -0.08 23.51 -10.26
CA PRO A 441 -1.40 23.52 -10.85
C PRO A 441 -1.30 23.45 -12.38
N THR A 442 -2.04 22.55 -12.99
CA THR A 442 -2.08 22.37 -14.44
C THR A 442 -3.39 22.91 -15.02
N THR A 443 -3.37 23.28 -16.29
CA THR A 443 -4.57 23.57 -17.07
C THR A 443 -4.58 22.78 -18.38
N ALA A 444 -5.77 22.50 -18.86
CA ALA A 444 -5.96 21.98 -20.21
C ALA A 444 -5.98 23.13 -21.24
N GLY A 445 -5.38 22.93 -22.43
CA GLY A 445 -5.53 23.83 -23.57
C GLY A 445 -4.88 25.22 -23.41
N GLY A 446 -3.85 25.38 -22.56
CA GLY A 446 -3.12 26.66 -22.43
C GLY A 446 -3.87 27.76 -21.67
N LEU A 447 -4.98 27.44 -21.04
CA LEU A 447 -5.73 28.39 -20.22
C LEU A 447 -4.99 28.75 -18.92
N PHE A 448 -5.38 29.84 -18.26
CA PHE A 448 -4.77 30.27 -16.99
C PHE A 448 -4.85 29.17 -15.93
N ALA A 449 -3.69 28.82 -15.37
CA ALA A 449 -3.58 27.88 -14.27
C ALA A 449 -4.01 28.52 -12.94
N LYS A 450 -4.38 27.70 -11.97
CA LYS A 450 -4.83 28.11 -10.63
C LYS A 450 -3.83 29.04 -9.91
N ASN A 451 -2.54 28.88 -10.16
CA ASN A 451 -1.48 29.70 -9.56
C ASN A 451 -1.45 31.18 -10.05
N LEU A 452 -2.21 31.51 -11.09
CA LEU A 452 -2.39 32.88 -11.54
C LEU A 452 -3.55 33.59 -10.81
N PHE A 453 -4.29 32.90 -9.97
CA PHE A 453 -5.36 33.43 -9.14
C PHE A 453 -4.84 33.67 -7.74
N GLY A 454 -5.10 34.86 -7.20
CA GLY A 454 -4.82 35.19 -5.80
C GLY A 454 -5.84 34.48 -4.90
N ILE A 455 -5.41 33.50 -4.11
CA ILE A 455 -6.28 32.81 -3.16
C ILE A 455 -5.97 33.33 -1.77
N ASP A 456 -6.92 34.01 -1.17
CA ASP A 456 -6.88 34.45 0.22
C ASP A 456 -7.70 33.46 1.06
N LEU A 457 -7.01 32.69 1.90
CA LEU A 457 -7.62 31.66 2.75
C LEU A 457 -8.07 32.23 4.11
N ASP A 458 -7.67 33.42 4.45
CA ASP A 458 -8.08 34.10 5.68
C ASP A 458 -9.41 34.82 5.47
N GLU A 459 -9.59 35.46 4.32
CA GLU A 459 -10.84 36.11 3.91
C GLU A 459 -11.79 35.18 3.16
N ASP A 460 -11.37 33.93 2.86
CA ASP A 460 -12.11 32.94 2.03
C ASP A 460 -12.51 33.53 0.65
N THR A 461 -11.56 34.17 -0.05
CA THR A 461 -11.79 34.79 -1.37
C THR A 461 -10.77 34.33 -2.42
N VAL A 462 -11.15 34.47 -3.70
CA VAL A 462 -10.27 34.27 -4.86
C VAL A 462 -10.34 35.50 -5.77
N THR A 463 -9.18 36.05 -6.10
CA THR A 463 -9.03 37.15 -7.06
C THR A 463 -8.49 36.59 -8.38
N CYS A 464 -9.19 36.86 -9.49
CA CYS A 464 -8.74 36.42 -10.81
C CYS A 464 -7.68 37.36 -11.42
N PRO A 465 -6.97 36.95 -12.50
CA PRO A 465 -5.98 37.82 -13.16
C PRO A 465 -6.51 39.15 -13.71
N ALA A 466 -7.82 39.27 -13.93
CA ALA A 466 -8.47 40.51 -14.33
C ALA A 466 -8.87 41.42 -13.13
N GLY A 467 -8.55 41.00 -11.89
CA GLY A 467 -8.81 41.78 -10.69
C GLY A 467 -10.18 41.60 -10.03
N PHE A 468 -11.04 40.71 -10.55
CA PHE A 468 -12.32 40.39 -9.90
C PHE A 468 -12.12 39.45 -8.73
N THR A 469 -12.73 39.73 -7.57
CA THR A 469 -12.70 38.92 -6.37
C THR A 469 -14.06 38.31 -6.09
N VAL A 470 -14.08 37.01 -5.76
CA VAL A 470 -15.28 36.26 -5.41
C VAL A 470 -15.04 35.41 -4.15
N ASP A 471 -16.10 35.13 -3.41
CA ASP A 471 -16.07 34.31 -2.21
C ASP A 471 -15.84 32.83 -2.55
N ILE A 472 -15.17 32.10 -1.63
CA ILE A 472 -15.05 30.65 -1.66
C ILE A 472 -16.25 30.05 -0.94
N GLU A 473 -17.14 29.38 -1.67
CA GLU A 473 -18.24 28.60 -1.10
C GLU A 473 -17.70 27.25 -0.62
N ARG A 474 -17.60 27.07 0.72
CA ARG A 474 -17.09 25.82 1.30
C ARG A 474 -18.21 24.84 1.63
N ASN A 475 -17.98 23.55 1.33
CA ASN A 475 -18.81 22.43 1.77
C ASN A 475 -18.51 22.03 3.22
N ALA A 476 -19.21 21.01 3.72
CA ALA A 476 -19.04 20.47 5.08
C ALA A 476 -17.64 19.90 5.34
N ASP A 477 -16.97 19.39 4.32
CA ASP A 477 -15.64 18.80 4.40
C ASP A 477 -14.52 19.84 4.37
N GLY A 478 -14.86 21.12 4.18
CA GLY A 478 -13.92 22.23 4.11
C GLY A 478 -13.35 22.49 2.71
N ASP A 479 -13.71 21.69 1.70
CA ASP A 479 -13.42 21.98 0.31
C ASP A 479 -14.27 23.14 -0.18
N GLY A 480 -13.69 23.98 -1.04
CA GLY A 480 -14.35 25.19 -1.51
C GLY A 480 -14.37 25.33 -3.02
N THR A 481 -15.27 26.16 -3.48
CA THR A 481 -15.43 26.51 -4.89
C THR A 481 -15.65 28.02 -5.02
N ALA A 482 -14.81 28.69 -5.80
CA ALA A 482 -14.98 30.10 -6.18
C ALA A 482 -15.48 30.17 -7.63
N ARG A 483 -16.64 30.81 -7.84
CA ARG A 483 -17.31 30.92 -9.16
C ARG A 483 -17.32 32.36 -9.61
N PHE A 484 -16.72 32.65 -10.76
CA PHE A 484 -16.63 34.00 -11.33
C PHE A 484 -17.81 34.36 -12.24
N ALA A 485 -18.64 33.37 -12.62
CA ALA A 485 -19.92 33.50 -13.35
C ALA A 485 -20.06 34.81 -14.19
N GLU A 486 -20.85 35.75 -13.68
CA GLU A 486 -21.13 37.04 -14.33
C GLU A 486 -19.88 37.91 -14.56
N SER A 487 -18.89 37.85 -13.68
CA SER A 487 -17.63 38.57 -13.84
C SER A 487 -16.82 38.15 -15.09
N CYS A 488 -17.14 37.02 -15.67
CA CYS A 488 -16.51 36.52 -16.89
C CYS A 488 -17.23 36.93 -18.18
N THR A 489 -18.44 37.55 -18.13
CA THR A 489 -19.25 37.80 -19.32
C THR A 489 -18.53 38.75 -20.28
N ASP A 490 -18.05 39.91 -19.79
CA ASP A 490 -17.39 40.95 -20.57
C ASP A 490 -15.90 41.04 -20.26
N CYS A 491 -15.29 39.98 -19.71
CA CYS A 491 -13.91 39.99 -19.30
C CYS A 491 -12.95 39.92 -20.50
N PRO A 492 -12.02 40.87 -20.67
CA PRO A 492 -11.08 40.88 -21.79
C PRO A 492 -10.12 39.68 -21.81
N MET A 493 -9.91 39.00 -20.66
CA MET A 493 -9.04 37.83 -20.51
C MET A 493 -9.80 36.51 -20.64
N ARG A 494 -11.10 36.53 -20.94
CA ARG A 494 -11.95 35.32 -20.95
C ARG A 494 -11.38 34.20 -21.82
N THR A 495 -10.93 34.51 -23.03
CA THR A 495 -10.40 33.54 -24.00
C THR A 495 -9.14 32.84 -23.52
N HIS A 496 -8.34 33.49 -22.67
CA HIS A 496 -7.15 32.90 -22.05
C HIS A 496 -7.46 32.20 -20.71
N CYS A 497 -8.67 32.41 -20.17
CA CYS A 497 -9.02 31.97 -18.82
C CYS A 497 -9.97 30.76 -18.83
N THR A 498 -11.02 30.78 -19.66
CA THR A 498 -12.05 29.73 -19.63
C THR A 498 -12.84 29.63 -20.92
N ASN A 499 -13.14 28.40 -21.33
CA ASN A 499 -14.07 28.08 -22.41
C ASN A 499 -15.48 27.73 -21.87
N ALA A 500 -15.66 27.70 -20.54
CA ALA A 500 -16.93 27.35 -19.93
C ALA A 500 -17.98 28.47 -20.11
N HIS A 501 -19.19 28.10 -20.48
CA HIS A 501 -20.30 29.05 -20.70
C HIS A 501 -20.63 29.83 -19.41
N GLY A 502 -20.63 29.14 -18.26
CA GLY A 502 -20.92 29.72 -16.95
C GLY A 502 -19.72 30.41 -16.26
N GLY A 503 -18.66 30.75 -17.01
CA GLY A 503 -17.48 31.44 -16.47
C GLY A 503 -16.46 30.50 -15.79
N ARG A 504 -15.39 31.08 -15.26
CA ARG A 504 -14.31 30.37 -14.58
C ARG A 504 -14.74 29.90 -13.20
N THR A 505 -14.35 28.67 -12.86
CA THR A 505 -14.51 28.11 -11.51
C THR A 505 -13.14 27.66 -10.99
N ILE A 506 -12.81 28.03 -9.76
CA ILE A 506 -11.60 27.61 -9.06
C ILE A 506 -11.98 26.74 -7.87
N ARG A 507 -11.46 25.51 -7.83
CA ARG A 507 -11.61 24.62 -6.67
C ARG A 507 -10.49 24.90 -5.70
N VAL A 508 -10.84 25.11 -4.42
CA VAL A 508 -9.90 25.41 -3.32
C VAL A 508 -10.05 24.32 -2.27
N GLY A 509 -9.16 23.33 -2.29
CA GLY A 509 -9.19 22.23 -1.34
C GLY A 509 -8.93 22.69 0.10
N ARG A 510 -9.39 21.91 1.07
CA ARG A 510 -9.20 22.16 2.52
C ARG A 510 -7.73 22.30 2.93
N TYR A 511 -6.84 21.67 2.17
CA TYR A 511 -5.39 21.68 2.39
C TYR A 511 -4.63 22.62 1.45
N GLU A 512 -5.28 23.59 0.80
CA GLU A 512 -4.63 24.48 -0.17
C GLU A 512 -3.48 25.28 0.46
N HIS A 513 -3.61 25.66 1.73
CA HIS A 513 -2.54 26.33 2.47
C HIS A 513 -1.25 25.47 2.52
N ARG A 514 -1.36 24.16 2.74
CA ARG A 514 -0.22 23.24 2.76
C ARG A 514 0.43 23.10 1.39
N LEU A 515 -0.42 23.01 0.35
CA LEU A 515 0.07 22.94 -1.03
C LEU A 515 0.78 24.23 -1.46
N ALA A 516 0.26 25.38 -1.07
CA ALA A 516 0.88 26.67 -1.35
C ALA A 516 2.22 26.84 -0.61
N GLU A 517 2.26 26.48 0.69
CA GLU A 517 3.48 26.47 1.50
C GLU A 517 4.56 25.57 0.89
N SER A 518 4.20 24.32 0.55
CA SER A 518 5.13 23.37 -0.07
C SER A 518 5.67 23.86 -1.41
N ARG A 519 4.81 24.45 -2.27
CA ARG A 519 5.26 25.05 -3.54
C ARG A 519 6.22 26.23 -3.34
N ALA A 520 6.00 27.03 -2.30
CA ALA A 520 6.91 28.13 -1.95
C ALA A 520 8.28 27.60 -1.48
N GLN A 521 8.29 26.57 -0.63
CA GLN A 521 9.51 25.92 -0.15
C GLN A 521 10.33 25.32 -1.28
N GLN A 522 9.68 24.71 -2.30
CA GLN A 522 10.36 24.12 -3.47
C GLN A 522 11.11 25.14 -4.35
N ARG A 523 10.89 26.45 -4.16
CA ARG A 523 11.66 27.51 -4.84
C ARG A 523 12.98 27.82 -4.13
N ASN A 524 13.14 27.36 -2.89
CA ASN A 524 14.38 27.60 -2.12
C ASN A 524 15.52 26.75 -2.67
N PRO A 525 16.67 27.33 -3.07
CA PRO A 525 17.81 26.58 -3.60
C PRO A 525 18.35 25.52 -2.63
N GLN A 526 18.32 25.78 -1.33
CA GLN A 526 18.76 24.81 -0.31
C GLN A 526 17.84 23.60 -0.28
N TRP A 527 16.52 23.79 -0.36
CA TRP A 527 15.54 22.71 -0.45
C TRP A 527 15.78 21.86 -1.70
N VAL A 528 16.03 22.50 -2.86
CA VAL A 528 16.29 21.81 -4.12
C VAL A 528 17.57 20.98 -4.05
N SER A 529 18.66 21.56 -3.52
CA SER A 529 19.94 20.87 -3.36
C SER A 529 19.84 19.66 -2.44
N ASP A 530 19.20 19.80 -1.29
CA ASP A 530 18.97 18.72 -0.32
C ASP A 530 18.11 17.60 -0.91
N TYR A 531 17.02 17.94 -1.60
CA TYR A 531 16.15 16.98 -2.29
C TYR A 531 16.92 16.18 -3.36
N GLN A 532 17.70 16.87 -4.20
CA GLN A 532 18.49 16.24 -5.27
C GLN A 532 19.60 15.33 -4.72
N ALA A 533 20.19 15.65 -3.59
CA ALA A 533 21.20 14.82 -2.94
C ALA A 533 20.61 13.57 -2.28
N THR A 534 19.37 13.68 -1.79
CA THR A 534 18.76 12.63 -0.94
C THR A 534 17.85 11.66 -1.71
N ARG A 535 16.98 12.18 -2.59
CA ARG A 535 15.96 11.38 -3.30
C ARG A 535 16.51 10.20 -4.11
N PRO A 536 17.66 10.31 -4.84
CA PRO A 536 18.19 9.20 -5.62
C PRO A 536 18.58 7.96 -4.81
N LYS A 537 18.75 8.09 -3.50
CA LYS A 537 19.15 6.97 -2.63
C LYS A 537 18.06 5.89 -2.56
N VAL A 538 16.77 6.27 -2.49
CA VAL A 538 15.68 5.29 -2.49
C VAL A 538 15.48 4.67 -3.88
N GLU A 539 15.66 5.42 -4.95
CA GLU A 539 15.60 4.88 -6.31
C GLU A 539 16.67 3.80 -6.54
N ARG A 540 17.90 4.05 -6.04
CA ARG A 540 18.96 3.06 -6.03
C ARG A 540 18.58 1.82 -5.24
N LYS A 541 17.98 1.99 -4.04
CA LYS A 541 17.52 0.87 -3.20
C LYS A 541 16.43 0.06 -3.90
N LEU A 542 15.41 0.70 -4.47
CA LEU A 542 14.39 0.02 -5.26
C LEU A 542 15.00 -0.67 -6.49
N GLY A 543 15.94 -0.03 -7.17
CA GLY A 543 16.68 -0.64 -8.27
C GLY A 543 17.40 -1.93 -7.87
N HIS A 544 17.91 -2.01 -6.64
CA HIS A 544 18.50 -3.24 -6.08
C HIS A 544 17.43 -4.32 -5.81
N ILE A 545 16.34 -3.98 -5.14
CA ILE A 545 15.22 -4.89 -4.82
C ILE A 545 14.63 -5.48 -6.11
N MET A 546 14.50 -4.66 -7.15
CA MET A 546 13.91 -5.02 -8.44
C MET A 546 14.84 -5.79 -9.38
N ARG A 547 16.07 -6.08 -9.00
CA ARG A 547 16.97 -6.90 -9.84
C ARG A 547 16.37 -8.29 -10.09
N ARG A 548 16.59 -8.81 -11.29
CA ARG A 548 16.06 -10.11 -11.72
C ARG A 548 16.38 -11.25 -10.74
N ARG A 549 17.59 -11.24 -10.17
CA ARG A 549 18.04 -12.26 -9.22
C ARG A 549 17.24 -12.28 -7.91
N HIS A 550 16.58 -11.17 -7.51
CA HIS A 550 15.78 -11.09 -6.30
C HIS A 550 14.29 -11.33 -6.55
N GLY A 551 13.87 -11.34 -7.83
CA GLY A 551 12.48 -11.55 -8.23
C GLY A 551 11.50 -10.49 -7.74
N GLY A 552 11.98 -9.30 -7.32
CA GLY A 552 11.16 -8.26 -6.69
C GLY A 552 10.17 -7.55 -7.61
N ARG A 553 10.26 -7.76 -8.94
CA ARG A 553 9.35 -7.12 -9.91
C ARG A 553 7.99 -7.79 -10.01
N ARG A 554 7.87 -9.05 -9.61
CA ARG A 554 6.62 -9.82 -9.74
C ARG A 554 6.10 -10.20 -8.38
N ALA A 555 4.79 -10.08 -8.20
CA ALA A 555 4.09 -10.72 -7.11
C ALA A 555 4.25 -12.24 -7.27
N ARG A 556 4.70 -12.92 -6.21
CA ARG A 556 4.93 -14.38 -6.20
C ARG A 556 3.73 -15.15 -5.67
N VAL A 557 2.80 -14.45 -5.07
CA VAL A 557 1.60 -14.94 -4.43
C VAL A 557 0.43 -14.06 -4.82
N ARG A 558 -0.79 -14.51 -4.64
CA ARG A 558 -2.03 -13.82 -4.97
C ARG A 558 -2.68 -13.24 -3.71
N GLY A 559 -3.37 -12.13 -3.88
CA GLY A 559 -4.02 -11.39 -2.81
C GLY A 559 -3.07 -10.42 -2.10
N ARG A 560 -3.51 -9.18 -1.92
CA ARG A 560 -2.71 -8.05 -1.40
C ARG A 560 -2.01 -8.37 -0.08
N ARG A 561 -2.71 -9.00 0.87
CA ARG A 561 -2.13 -9.37 2.17
C ARG A 561 -0.92 -10.31 2.05
N LYS A 562 -1.00 -11.31 1.16
CA LYS A 562 0.10 -12.25 0.93
C LYS A 562 1.25 -11.58 0.17
N VAL A 563 0.92 -10.70 -0.80
CA VAL A 563 1.92 -9.92 -1.55
C VAL A 563 2.65 -8.96 -0.60
N ASP A 564 1.96 -8.30 0.33
CA ASP A 564 2.57 -7.44 1.36
C ASP A 564 3.53 -8.22 2.26
N ALA A 565 3.11 -9.40 2.74
CA ALA A 565 3.98 -10.26 3.55
C ALA A 565 5.24 -10.72 2.80
N ASP A 566 5.11 -11.09 1.52
CA ASP A 566 6.25 -11.48 0.67
C ASP A 566 7.19 -10.30 0.36
N PHE A 567 6.62 -9.10 0.09
CA PHE A 567 7.39 -7.89 -0.14
C PHE A 567 8.13 -7.41 1.12
N ASN A 568 7.49 -7.55 2.27
CA ASN A 568 8.08 -7.26 3.57
C ASN A 568 9.26 -8.21 3.89
N LEU A 569 9.12 -9.51 3.58
CA LEU A 569 10.21 -10.48 3.73
C LEU A 569 11.38 -10.17 2.77
N LEU A 570 11.09 -9.71 1.56
CA LEU A 570 12.11 -9.24 0.62
C LEU A 570 12.88 -8.03 1.18
N ALA A 571 12.17 -7.09 1.80
CA ALA A 571 12.79 -5.95 2.47
C ALA A 571 13.67 -6.38 3.64
N ALA A 572 13.23 -7.35 4.45
CA ALA A 572 14.04 -7.96 5.52
C ALA A 572 15.36 -8.55 4.99
N ALA A 573 15.27 -9.33 3.90
CA ALA A 573 16.43 -9.92 3.26
C ALA A 573 17.43 -8.86 2.78
N HIS A 574 16.92 -7.76 2.19
CA HIS A 574 17.76 -6.64 1.76
C HIS A 574 18.36 -5.84 2.92
N ASN A 575 17.65 -5.70 4.03
CA ASN A 575 18.20 -5.10 5.25
C ASN A 575 19.33 -5.95 5.82
N LEU A 576 19.12 -7.26 5.96
CA LEU A 576 20.17 -8.16 6.46
C LEU A 576 21.39 -8.19 5.53
N ALA A 577 21.18 -8.18 4.21
CA ALA A 577 22.30 -8.05 3.28
C ALA A 577 23.04 -6.71 3.43
N ARG A 578 22.33 -5.60 3.70
CA ARG A 578 22.96 -4.30 3.96
C ARG A 578 23.70 -4.28 5.29
N LEU A 579 23.12 -4.85 6.34
CA LEU A 579 23.73 -5.00 7.66
C LEU A 579 25.02 -5.86 7.60
N ALA A 580 25.04 -6.86 6.73
CA ALA A 580 26.25 -7.65 6.47
C ALA A 580 27.38 -6.79 5.87
N VAL A 581 27.07 -5.95 4.88
CA VAL A 581 28.04 -5.02 4.26
C VAL A 581 28.52 -3.97 5.26
N LEU A 582 27.67 -3.55 6.19
CA LEU A 582 28.03 -2.63 7.28
C LEU A 582 28.73 -3.34 8.46
N GLU A 583 28.99 -4.64 8.31
CA GLU A 583 29.64 -5.49 9.33
C GLU A 583 28.97 -5.42 10.71
N LEU A 584 27.63 -5.51 10.73
CA LEU A 584 26.86 -5.59 11.98
C LEU A 584 27.37 -6.76 12.82
N ARG A 585 27.58 -6.49 14.10
CA ARG A 585 27.99 -7.49 15.12
C ARG A 585 27.21 -7.29 16.41
N SER A 586 26.94 -8.39 17.06
CA SER A 586 26.42 -8.34 18.42
C SER A 586 27.55 -8.02 19.41
N THR A 587 27.23 -7.21 20.41
CA THR A 587 28.13 -6.85 21.51
C THR A 587 27.47 -7.19 22.85
N ILE A 588 28.20 -7.02 23.94
CA ILE A 588 27.65 -7.22 25.30
C ILE A 588 26.50 -6.22 25.56
N THR A 589 26.58 -5.01 25.01
CA THR A 589 25.62 -3.91 25.22
C THR A 589 24.55 -3.82 24.14
N GLY A 590 24.56 -4.67 23.10
CA GLY A 590 23.58 -4.61 22.02
C GLY A 590 24.17 -4.90 20.63
N TRP A 591 23.85 -4.06 19.65
CA TRP A 591 24.32 -4.17 18.27
C TRP A 591 25.30 -3.02 17.96
N ALA A 592 26.33 -3.30 17.19
CA ALA A 592 27.27 -2.31 16.68
C ALA A 592 27.66 -2.63 15.24
N VAL A 593 28.10 -1.62 14.51
CA VAL A 593 28.72 -1.76 13.19
C VAL A 593 30.21 -1.44 13.29
N ALA A 594 31.03 -2.04 12.43
CA ALA A 594 32.42 -1.67 12.35
C ALA A 594 32.49 -0.17 11.99
N THR A 595 33.18 0.62 12.79
CA THR A 595 33.48 2.01 12.46
C THR A 595 34.36 2.00 11.21
N PRO A 596 34.04 2.77 10.15
CA PRO A 596 34.81 2.81 8.92
C PRO A 596 36.25 3.30 9.15
#